data_ed36d95c6320abb6e21a96d8dbe697b8
#
_entry.id   ed36d95c6320abb6e21a96d8dbe697b8
#
_cell.length_a   1.000
_cell.length_b   1.000
_cell.length_c   1.000
_cell.angle_alpha   90.00
_cell.angle_beta   90.00
_cell.angle_gamma   90.00
#
_symmetry.space_group_name_H-M   'P 1'
#
loop_
_entity.id
_entity.type
_entity.pdbx_description
1 polymer ?
#
loop_
_entity_poly.entity_id
_entity_poly.type
_entity_poly.pdbx_seq_one_letter_code
_entity_poly.pdbx_strand_id
1 'polypeptide(L)'
;MKWTWLFLCLSVVSIHAQTDSLPMVILPGEKTPQSYIGLDEVVVYQPLKLNSFEEKKKYMLLRRRVLKVYPYAQLASERFTVLKERLDHMDKRRQKKRYAKRIEKYLEGEFSEELKKLTRKEGQILVKLIYRETGITTHTLVKTYRNGLRATIYQLSARMFDIDLKTEFNPSKVQEDMWIEDILVRTGLSDRFFDKKIEKK
;
A
#
# COMPACT_ATOMS: atom_id res chain seq x y z
N MET A 1 70.72 14.34 4.79
CA MET A 1 69.75 15.26 5.37
C MET A 1 68.56 15.60 4.45
N LYS A 2 68.10 14.68 3.59
CA LYS A 2 66.94 14.97 2.71
C LYS A 2 65.73 14.04 2.95
N TRP A 3 65.88 13.08 3.86
CA TRP A 3 64.80 12.12 4.17
C TRP A 3 64.00 12.40 5.46
N THR A 4 64.48 13.30 6.27
CA THR A 4 63.79 13.70 7.53
C THR A 4 62.58 14.62 7.26
N TRP A 5 62.53 15.31 6.12
CA TRP A 5 61.41 16.17 5.71
C TRP A 5 60.21 15.38 5.18
N LEU A 6 60.45 14.18 4.68
CA LEU A 6 59.40 13.33 4.11
C LEU A 6 58.56 12.65 5.20
N PHE A 7 59.14 12.45 6.39
CA PHE A 7 58.41 11.94 7.57
C PHE A 7 57.58 13.00 8.28
N LEU A 8 57.92 14.28 8.14
CA LEU A 8 57.16 15.38 8.76
C LEU A 8 55.87 15.69 8.01
N CYS A 9 55.78 15.42 6.69
CA CYS A 9 54.58 15.62 5.92
C CYS A 9 53.51 14.51 6.08
N LEU A 10 53.88 13.37 6.64
CA LEU A 10 52.96 12.23 6.80
C LEU A 10 52.15 12.26 8.10
N SER A 11 52.42 13.23 8.99
CA SER A 11 51.77 13.30 10.31
C SER A 11 50.54 14.21 10.36
N VAL A 12 50.12 14.78 9.27
CA VAL A 12 48.87 15.58 9.20
C VAL A 12 47.72 14.78 8.54
N VAL A 13 47.58 13.53 8.95
CA VAL A 13 46.28 12.85 8.74
C VAL A 13 45.37 13.30 9.87
N SER A 14 44.57 14.31 9.59
CA SER A 14 43.52 14.75 10.50
C SER A 14 42.58 13.58 10.72
N ILE A 15 42.64 12.99 11.90
CA ILE A 15 41.65 12.05 12.42
C ILE A 15 40.38 12.87 12.59
N HIS A 16 39.50 12.87 11.61
CA HIS A 16 38.12 13.32 11.78
C HIS A 16 37.43 12.23 12.60
N ALA A 17 37.53 12.36 13.92
CA ALA A 17 36.63 11.64 14.81
C ALA A 17 35.23 12.18 14.50
N GLN A 18 34.40 11.40 13.82
CA GLN A 18 32.98 11.62 13.75
C GLN A 18 32.46 11.45 15.19
N THR A 19 32.29 12.55 15.87
CA THR A 19 31.50 12.59 17.10
C THR A 19 30.04 12.40 16.66
N ASP A 20 29.54 11.16 16.68
CA ASP A 20 28.12 10.89 16.74
C ASP A 20 27.59 11.50 18.04
N SER A 21 27.32 12.80 18.00
CA SER A 21 26.70 13.50 19.11
C SER A 21 25.23 13.10 19.15
N LEU A 22 24.87 12.18 20.03
CA LEU A 22 23.48 11.88 20.32
C LEU A 22 22.76 13.20 20.72
N PRO A 23 21.55 13.44 20.20
CA PRO A 23 20.79 14.61 20.59
C PRO A 23 20.58 14.61 22.11
N MET A 24 20.90 15.72 22.76
CA MET A 24 20.72 15.89 24.20
C MET A 24 19.42 16.64 24.47
N VAL A 25 18.63 16.15 25.42
CA VAL A 25 17.38 16.77 25.87
C VAL A 25 17.45 17.02 27.37
N ILE A 26 16.99 18.17 27.83
CA ILE A 26 16.81 18.48 29.27
C ILE A 26 15.40 18.02 29.64
N LEU A 27 15.29 17.02 30.49
CA LEU A 27 14.01 16.54 31.00
C LEU A 27 13.46 17.52 32.06
N PRO A 28 12.13 17.68 32.16
CA PRO A 28 11.52 18.52 33.18
C PRO A 28 11.93 18.06 34.59
N GLY A 29 12.62 18.95 35.34
CA GLY A 29 13.13 18.67 36.69
C GLY A 29 14.62 18.31 36.76
N GLU A 30 15.31 18.13 35.65
CA GLU A 30 16.75 17.87 35.61
C GLU A 30 17.54 19.09 35.16
N LYS A 31 18.76 19.26 35.75
CA LYS A 31 19.64 20.39 35.43
C LYS A 31 20.73 20.04 34.40
N THR A 32 20.92 18.74 34.13
CA THR A 32 21.96 18.25 33.22
C THR A 32 21.32 17.66 31.96
N PRO A 33 21.84 18.00 30.77
CA PRO A 33 21.35 17.42 29.54
C PRO A 33 21.69 15.91 29.50
N GLN A 34 20.72 15.07 29.17
CA GLN A 34 20.89 13.63 28.98
C GLN A 34 20.85 13.28 27.50
N SER A 35 21.59 12.23 27.12
CA SER A 35 21.53 11.70 25.76
C SER A 35 20.15 11.09 25.48
N TYR A 36 19.52 11.49 24.38
CA TYR A 36 18.21 11.05 23.97
C TYR A 36 18.34 10.12 22.74
N ILE A 37 17.77 8.93 22.83
CA ILE A 37 17.58 8.03 21.70
C ILE A 37 16.06 8.02 21.43
N GLY A 38 15.65 8.64 20.32
CA GLY A 38 14.27 8.55 19.86
C GLY A 38 13.97 7.11 19.46
N LEU A 39 13.05 6.47 20.17
CA LEU A 39 12.54 5.17 19.78
C LEU A 39 11.33 5.36 18.84
N ASP A 40 11.26 4.55 17.82
CA ASP A 40 10.08 4.51 16.96
C ASP A 40 8.85 4.06 17.75
N GLU A 41 7.68 4.59 17.39
CA GLU A 41 6.42 4.22 18.03
C GLU A 41 6.13 2.74 17.82
N VAL A 42 6.00 2.01 18.92
CA VAL A 42 5.61 0.58 18.89
C VAL A 42 4.11 0.46 19.08
N VAL A 43 3.40 0.12 18.02
CA VAL A 43 1.97 -0.12 18.06
C VAL A 43 1.67 -1.52 18.58
N VAL A 44 1.10 -1.62 19.78
CA VAL A 44 0.69 -2.89 20.38
C VAL A 44 -0.75 -3.18 20.03
N TYR A 45 -0.99 -4.20 19.22
CA TYR A 45 -2.34 -4.64 18.86
C TYR A 45 -2.91 -5.60 19.91
N GLN A 46 -4.20 -5.44 20.21
CA GLN A 46 -4.89 -6.42 21.05
C GLN A 46 -4.88 -7.81 20.40
N PRO A 47 -4.75 -8.89 21.19
CA PRO A 47 -4.80 -10.23 20.64
C PRO A 47 -6.15 -10.50 19.98
N LEU A 48 -6.12 -11.06 18.77
CA LEU A 48 -7.32 -11.42 18.03
C LEU A 48 -8.00 -12.60 18.72
N LYS A 49 -9.26 -12.40 19.15
CA LYS A 49 -10.06 -13.45 19.77
C LYS A 49 -10.62 -14.37 18.69
N LEU A 50 -9.97 -15.49 18.45
CA LEU A 50 -10.44 -16.57 17.58
C LEU A 50 -10.82 -17.75 18.47
N ASN A 51 -12.10 -18.04 18.52
CA ASN A 51 -12.69 -18.96 19.53
C ASN A 51 -12.54 -20.43 19.16
N SER A 52 -12.30 -20.74 17.88
CA SER A 52 -12.18 -22.11 17.43
C SER A 52 -10.95 -22.34 16.53
N PHE A 53 -10.53 -23.60 16.42
CA PHE A 53 -9.49 -24.01 15.48
C PHE A 53 -9.88 -23.72 14.02
N GLU A 54 -11.15 -23.89 13.68
CA GLU A 54 -11.68 -23.60 12.35
C GLU A 54 -11.62 -22.10 12.01
N GLU A 55 -11.89 -21.23 12.98
CA GLU A 55 -11.74 -19.78 12.79
C GLU A 55 -10.28 -19.40 12.56
N LYS A 56 -9.35 -19.97 13.34
CA LYS A 56 -7.91 -19.77 13.15
C LYS A 56 -7.48 -20.19 11.75
N LYS A 57 -7.92 -21.36 11.29
CA LYS A 57 -7.63 -21.86 9.94
C LYS A 57 -8.18 -20.94 8.85
N LYS A 58 -9.45 -20.48 8.98
CA LYS A 58 -10.08 -19.53 8.04
C LYS A 58 -9.31 -18.20 8.01
N TYR A 59 -8.95 -17.66 9.16
CA TYR A 59 -8.17 -16.42 9.26
C TYR A 59 -6.79 -16.55 8.60
N MET A 60 -6.06 -17.65 8.84
CA MET A 60 -4.74 -17.87 8.24
C MET A 60 -4.82 -18.02 6.71
N LEU A 61 -5.84 -18.70 6.20
CA LEU A 61 -6.09 -18.80 4.76
C LEU A 61 -6.44 -17.42 4.16
N LEU A 62 -7.26 -16.64 4.86
CA LEU A 62 -7.61 -15.28 4.47
C LEU A 62 -6.35 -14.39 4.44
N ARG A 63 -5.53 -14.44 5.49
CA ARG A 63 -4.27 -13.70 5.57
C ARG A 63 -3.37 -13.97 4.37
N ARG A 64 -3.16 -15.24 4.02
CA ARG A 64 -2.35 -15.62 2.85
C ARG A 64 -2.91 -15.01 1.55
N ARG A 65 -4.23 -15.02 1.38
CA ARG A 65 -4.90 -14.47 0.19
C ARG A 65 -4.79 -12.95 0.15
N VAL A 66 -5.06 -12.28 1.25
CA VAL A 66 -4.94 -10.81 1.37
C VAL A 66 -3.53 -10.36 1.00
N LEU A 67 -2.50 -10.92 1.62
CA LEU A 67 -1.11 -10.57 1.35
C LEU A 67 -0.71 -10.81 -0.12
N LYS A 68 -1.26 -11.86 -0.74
CA LYS A 68 -1.02 -12.15 -2.16
C LYS A 68 -1.63 -11.10 -3.09
N VAL A 69 -2.86 -10.63 -2.81
CA VAL A 69 -3.58 -9.75 -3.73
C VAL A 69 -3.44 -8.26 -3.41
N TYR A 70 -2.98 -7.91 -2.21
CA TYR A 70 -2.84 -6.52 -1.79
C TYR A 70 -1.96 -5.67 -2.71
N PRO A 71 -0.78 -6.13 -3.18
CA PRO A 71 0.04 -5.36 -4.13
C PRO A 71 -0.72 -4.99 -5.41
N TYR A 72 -1.56 -5.89 -5.91
CA TYR A 72 -2.36 -5.64 -7.12
C TYR A 72 -3.47 -4.63 -6.85
N ALA A 73 -4.12 -4.69 -5.66
CA ALA A 73 -5.14 -3.73 -5.27
C ALA A 73 -4.53 -2.32 -5.14
N GLN A 74 -3.38 -2.22 -4.50
CA GLN A 74 -2.65 -0.98 -4.30
C GLN A 74 -2.27 -0.33 -5.64
N LEU A 75 -1.64 -1.11 -6.52
CA LEU A 75 -1.23 -0.62 -7.81
C LEU A 75 -2.43 -0.23 -8.70
N ALA A 76 -3.52 -1.01 -8.65
CA ALA A 76 -4.75 -0.66 -9.33
C ALA A 76 -5.33 0.66 -8.82
N SER A 77 -5.39 0.88 -7.50
CA SER A 77 -5.92 2.11 -6.91
C SER A 77 -5.07 3.33 -7.27
N GLU A 78 -3.76 3.22 -7.23
CA GLU A 78 -2.83 4.29 -7.66
C GLU A 78 -3.06 4.67 -9.13
N ARG A 79 -3.18 3.67 -10.01
CA ARG A 79 -3.43 3.91 -11.44
C ARG A 79 -4.80 4.53 -11.69
N PHE A 80 -5.83 4.14 -10.94
CA PHE A 80 -7.15 4.76 -11.02
C PHE A 80 -7.13 6.21 -10.56
N THR A 81 -6.43 6.54 -9.50
CA THR A 81 -6.28 7.91 -9.01
C THR A 81 -5.61 8.79 -10.06
N VAL A 82 -4.46 8.36 -10.59
CA VAL A 82 -3.75 9.08 -11.66
C VAL A 82 -4.59 9.20 -12.93
N LEU A 83 -5.33 8.13 -13.29
CA LEU A 83 -6.22 8.15 -14.46
C LEU A 83 -7.32 9.20 -14.28
N LYS A 84 -7.96 9.24 -13.12
CA LYS A 84 -9.02 10.20 -12.79
C LYS A 84 -8.48 11.62 -12.86
N GLU A 85 -7.41 11.94 -12.16
CA GLU A 85 -6.79 13.26 -12.15
C GLU A 85 -6.47 13.76 -13.58
N ARG A 86 -5.82 12.92 -14.38
CA ARG A 86 -5.48 13.30 -15.75
C ARG A 86 -6.69 13.46 -16.66
N LEU A 87 -7.74 12.65 -16.47
CA LEU A 87 -8.97 12.80 -17.23
C LEU A 87 -9.73 14.06 -16.85
N ASP A 88 -9.70 14.45 -15.57
CA ASP A 88 -10.36 15.68 -15.10
C ASP A 88 -9.69 16.93 -15.70
N HIS A 89 -8.38 16.93 -15.88
CA HIS A 89 -7.62 18.02 -16.52
C HIS A 89 -7.69 18.05 -18.06
N MET A 90 -8.35 17.10 -18.70
CA MET A 90 -8.50 17.07 -20.16
C MET A 90 -9.85 17.61 -20.58
N ASP A 91 -9.92 18.63 -21.45
CA ASP A 91 -11.19 19.19 -21.94
C ASP A 91 -11.81 18.39 -23.09
N LYS A 92 -10.94 17.89 -24.00
CA LYS A 92 -11.42 17.27 -25.24
C LYS A 92 -11.78 15.79 -25.03
N ARG A 93 -13.06 15.44 -25.29
CA ARG A 93 -13.58 14.06 -25.22
C ARG A 93 -12.71 13.04 -26.00
N ARG A 94 -12.17 13.44 -27.14
CA ARG A 94 -11.31 12.58 -27.97
C ARG A 94 -9.97 12.28 -27.29
N GLN A 95 -9.38 13.25 -26.57
CA GLN A 95 -8.16 13.05 -25.78
C GLN A 95 -8.41 12.12 -24.61
N LYS A 96 -9.51 12.33 -23.85
CA LYS A 96 -9.94 11.44 -22.76
C LYS A 96 -10.04 9.99 -23.22
N LYS A 97 -10.72 9.75 -24.35
CA LYS A 97 -10.89 8.41 -24.92
C LYS A 97 -9.54 7.76 -25.34
N ARG A 98 -8.64 8.53 -25.96
CA ARG A 98 -7.30 8.05 -26.32
C ARG A 98 -6.48 7.68 -25.11
N TYR A 99 -6.49 8.53 -24.09
CA TYR A 99 -5.73 8.33 -22.86
C TYR A 99 -6.24 7.10 -22.10
N ALA A 100 -7.55 7.00 -21.89
CA ALA A 100 -8.16 5.83 -21.26
C ALA A 100 -7.79 4.52 -21.98
N LYS A 101 -7.84 4.49 -23.32
CA LYS A 101 -7.44 3.30 -24.11
C LYS A 101 -5.96 2.96 -23.95
N ARG A 102 -5.07 3.95 -23.79
CA ARG A 102 -3.64 3.71 -23.54
C ARG A 102 -3.41 3.07 -22.19
N ILE A 103 -4.09 3.58 -21.16
CA ILE A 103 -4.01 3.02 -19.80
C ILE A 103 -4.58 1.60 -19.76
N GLU A 104 -5.70 1.34 -20.44
CA GLU A 104 -6.27 -0.01 -20.59
C GLU A 104 -5.23 -0.99 -21.14
N LYS A 105 -4.61 -0.66 -22.27
CA LYS A 105 -3.60 -1.52 -22.90
C LYS A 105 -2.39 -1.74 -22.00
N TYR A 106 -1.98 -0.72 -21.25
CA TYR A 106 -0.90 -0.84 -20.27
C TYR A 106 -1.28 -1.80 -19.14
N LEU A 107 -2.44 -1.60 -18.52
CA LEU A 107 -2.93 -2.46 -17.43
C LEU A 107 -3.17 -3.90 -17.91
N GLU A 108 -3.67 -4.08 -19.12
CA GLU A 108 -3.85 -5.41 -19.72
C GLU A 108 -2.50 -6.13 -19.90
N GLY A 109 -1.48 -5.44 -20.39
CA GLY A 109 -0.15 -6.02 -20.55
C GLY A 109 0.54 -6.35 -19.24
N GLU A 110 0.40 -5.47 -18.22
CA GLU A 110 1.07 -5.62 -16.93
C GLU A 110 0.42 -6.69 -16.04
N PHE A 111 -0.91 -6.74 -16.02
CA PHE A 111 -1.64 -7.51 -15.00
C PHE A 111 -2.39 -8.73 -15.51
N SER A 112 -2.62 -8.87 -16.82
CA SER A 112 -3.52 -9.93 -17.31
C SER A 112 -3.04 -11.31 -16.93
N GLU A 113 -1.75 -11.58 -17.01
CA GLU A 113 -1.18 -12.89 -16.67
C GLU A 113 -1.27 -13.21 -15.18
N GLU A 114 -1.02 -12.22 -14.31
CA GLU A 114 -1.09 -12.39 -12.86
C GLU A 114 -2.55 -12.52 -12.40
N LEU A 115 -3.44 -11.69 -12.93
CA LEU A 115 -4.87 -11.75 -12.60
C LEU A 115 -5.52 -13.07 -13.06
N LYS A 116 -5.08 -13.64 -14.18
CA LYS A 116 -5.53 -14.95 -14.64
C LYS A 116 -5.16 -16.10 -13.69
N LYS A 117 -4.13 -15.94 -12.88
CA LYS A 117 -3.68 -16.93 -11.89
C LYS A 117 -4.45 -16.84 -10.57
N LEU A 118 -5.24 -15.79 -10.36
CA LEU A 118 -6.02 -15.62 -9.13
C LEU A 118 -7.18 -16.61 -9.07
N THR A 119 -7.40 -17.16 -7.89
CA THR A 119 -8.60 -17.93 -7.59
C THR A 119 -9.81 -17.00 -7.42
N ARG A 120 -11.04 -17.55 -7.51
CA ARG A 120 -12.28 -16.81 -7.28
C ARG A 120 -12.27 -16.05 -5.94
N LYS A 121 -11.83 -16.71 -4.87
CA LYS A 121 -11.76 -16.08 -3.54
C LYS A 121 -10.73 -14.95 -3.48
N GLU A 122 -9.59 -15.11 -4.12
CA GLU A 122 -8.58 -14.04 -4.23
C GLU A 122 -9.12 -12.85 -5.02
N GLY A 123 -9.88 -13.09 -6.08
CA GLY A 123 -10.52 -12.04 -6.85
C GLY A 123 -11.61 -11.29 -6.08
N GLN A 124 -12.41 -11.97 -5.25
CA GLN A 124 -13.37 -11.30 -4.36
C GLN A 124 -12.67 -10.37 -3.37
N ILE A 125 -11.56 -10.84 -2.78
CA ILE A 125 -10.74 -10.02 -1.87
C ILE A 125 -10.14 -8.82 -2.62
N LEU A 126 -9.64 -9.02 -3.85
CA LEU A 126 -9.12 -7.93 -4.68
C LEU A 126 -10.17 -6.84 -4.94
N VAL A 127 -11.41 -7.22 -5.28
CA VAL A 127 -12.53 -6.28 -5.48
C VAL A 127 -12.81 -5.47 -4.21
N LYS A 128 -12.85 -6.13 -3.05
CA LYS A 128 -13.02 -5.48 -1.74
C LYS A 128 -11.88 -4.52 -1.42
N LEU A 129 -10.64 -4.92 -1.67
CA LEU A 129 -9.47 -4.08 -1.44
C LEU A 129 -9.44 -2.85 -2.37
N ILE A 130 -9.80 -3.00 -3.65
CA ILE A 130 -9.95 -1.86 -4.57
C ILE A 130 -10.99 -0.88 -4.04
N TYR A 131 -12.14 -1.36 -3.54
CA TYR A 131 -13.14 -0.49 -2.92
C TYR A 131 -12.58 0.22 -1.68
N ARG A 132 -11.87 -0.50 -0.81
CA ARG A 132 -11.23 0.07 0.37
C ARG A 132 -10.28 1.23 0.03
N GLU A 133 -9.47 1.05 -1.01
CA GLU A 133 -8.47 2.04 -1.41
C GLU A 133 -9.06 3.23 -2.18
N THR A 134 -10.11 3.01 -2.99
CA THR A 134 -10.67 4.02 -3.89
C THR A 134 -11.96 4.65 -3.38
N GLY A 135 -12.67 4.00 -2.46
CA GLY A 135 -14.03 4.38 -2.05
C GLY A 135 -15.11 4.16 -3.12
N ILE A 136 -14.76 3.52 -4.23
CA ILE A 136 -15.64 3.33 -5.38
C ILE A 136 -15.71 1.85 -5.74
N THR A 137 -16.92 1.32 -5.97
CA THR A 137 -17.08 -0.07 -6.38
C THR A 137 -16.38 -0.34 -7.71
N THR A 138 -15.77 -1.51 -7.83
CA THR A 138 -15.11 -1.92 -9.08
C THR A 138 -16.07 -1.87 -10.26
N HIS A 139 -17.35 -2.20 -10.05
CA HIS A 139 -18.39 -2.04 -11.08
C HIS A 139 -18.52 -0.58 -11.56
N THR A 140 -18.54 0.39 -10.63
CA THR A 140 -18.64 1.81 -10.96
C THR A 140 -17.39 2.31 -11.68
N LEU A 141 -16.19 1.89 -11.22
CA LEU A 141 -14.92 2.18 -11.91
C LEU A 141 -14.95 1.70 -13.36
N VAL A 142 -15.39 0.46 -13.59
CA VAL A 142 -15.54 -0.10 -14.94
C VAL A 142 -16.54 0.68 -15.78
N LYS A 143 -17.70 0.99 -15.20
CA LYS A 143 -18.77 1.74 -15.91
C LYS A 143 -18.32 3.15 -16.30
N THR A 144 -17.64 3.85 -15.39
CA THR A 144 -17.16 5.21 -15.61
C THR A 144 -16.07 5.25 -16.67
N TYR A 145 -15.14 4.29 -16.61
CA TYR A 145 -14.01 4.18 -17.53
C TYR A 145 -14.23 3.13 -18.65
N ARG A 146 -15.49 2.87 -18.97
CA ARG A 146 -15.97 1.82 -19.90
C ARG A 146 -15.23 1.72 -21.24
N ASN A 147 -14.61 2.81 -21.69
CA ASN A 147 -13.84 2.83 -22.94
C ASN A 147 -12.35 2.47 -22.74
N GLY A 148 -11.93 2.17 -21.50
CA GLY A 148 -10.53 1.95 -21.15
C GLY A 148 -10.24 0.74 -20.25
N LEU A 149 -11.24 0.07 -19.70
CA LEU A 149 -11.04 -1.05 -18.76
C LEU A 149 -11.83 -2.31 -19.11
N ARG A 150 -12.53 -2.25 -20.24
CA ARG A 150 -13.50 -3.28 -20.62
C ARG A 150 -12.82 -4.64 -20.90
N ALA A 151 -11.70 -4.63 -21.61
CA ALA A 151 -11.01 -5.87 -22.00
C ALA A 151 -10.37 -6.55 -20.78
N THR A 152 -9.68 -5.79 -19.93
CA THR A 152 -9.02 -6.32 -18.71
C THR A 152 -10.04 -6.96 -17.77
N ILE A 153 -11.21 -6.35 -17.63
CA ILE A 153 -12.26 -6.85 -16.74
C ILE A 153 -13.05 -7.99 -17.36
N TYR A 154 -13.26 -8.00 -18.68
CA TYR A 154 -13.85 -9.17 -19.35
C TYR A 154 -12.94 -10.40 -19.25
N GLN A 155 -11.63 -10.22 -19.33
CA GLN A 155 -10.69 -11.34 -19.14
C GLN A 155 -10.69 -11.81 -17.68
N LEU A 156 -10.79 -10.90 -16.73
CA LEU A 156 -10.93 -11.22 -15.32
C LEU A 156 -12.28 -11.91 -15.04
N SER A 157 -13.37 -11.37 -15.59
CA SER A 157 -14.73 -11.92 -15.39
C SER A 157 -14.97 -13.24 -16.10
N ALA A 158 -14.34 -13.51 -17.23
CA ALA A 158 -14.52 -14.78 -17.96
C ALA A 158 -14.08 -16.03 -17.17
N ARG A 159 -13.10 -15.88 -16.25
CA ARG A 159 -12.69 -16.94 -15.31
C ARG A 159 -13.31 -16.82 -13.92
N MET A 160 -13.85 -15.64 -13.61
CA MET A 160 -14.36 -15.28 -12.30
C MET A 160 -15.88 -15.06 -12.34
N PHE A 161 -16.60 -15.94 -13.05
CA PHE A 161 -18.01 -15.84 -13.41
C PHE A 161 -18.99 -15.51 -12.25
N ASP A 162 -18.53 -15.56 -11.00
CA ASP A 162 -19.34 -15.37 -9.80
C ASP A 162 -18.80 -14.30 -8.85
N ILE A 163 -17.95 -13.38 -9.30
CA ILE A 163 -17.49 -12.28 -8.46
C ILE A 163 -18.45 -11.11 -8.62
N ASP A 164 -19.06 -10.70 -7.53
CA ASP A 164 -19.85 -9.48 -7.49
C ASP A 164 -18.95 -8.24 -7.43
N LEU A 165 -18.81 -7.57 -8.58
CA LEU A 165 -18.04 -6.33 -8.72
C LEU A 165 -18.69 -5.14 -7.99
N LYS A 166 -19.92 -5.27 -7.51
CA LYS A 166 -20.63 -4.26 -6.72
C LYS A 166 -20.34 -4.39 -5.22
N THR A 167 -19.60 -5.42 -4.82
CA THR A 167 -19.28 -5.64 -3.42
C THR A 167 -18.55 -4.43 -2.84
N GLU A 168 -19.07 -3.94 -1.74
CA GLU A 168 -18.47 -2.89 -0.91
C GLU A 168 -17.62 -3.52 0.19
N PHE A 169 -16.69 -2.76 0.74
CA PHE A 169 -15.89 -3.14 1.89
C PHE A 169 -16.45 -2.49 3.15
N ASN A 170 -16.90 -3.29 4.11
CA ASN A 170 -17.51 -2.79 5.34
C ASN A 170 -17.05 -3.59 6.57
N PRO A 171 -15.92 -3.22 7.19
CA PRO A 171 -15.35 -3.94 8.33
C PRO A 171 -16.24 -3.87 9.59
N SER A 172 -17.17 -2.91 9.67
CA SER A 172 -18.08 -2.78 10.83
C SER A 172 -19.24 -3.78 10.79
N LYS A 173 -19.60 -4.30 9.61
CA LYS A 173 -20.76 -5.17 9.43
C LYS A 173 -20.41 -6.59 8.99
N VAL A 174 -19.29 -6.77 8.32
CA VAL A 174 -18.88 -8.04 7.70
C VAL A 174 -17.62 -8.57 8.39
N GLN A 175 -17.72 -9.74 9.01
CA GLN A 175 -16.61 -10.36 9.74
C GLN A 175 -15.37 -10.61 8.86
N GLU A 176 -15.56 -11.02 7.61
CA GLU A 176 -14.45 -11.22 6.69
C GLU A 176 -13.70 -9.90 6.42
N ASP A 177 -14.43 -8.79 6.25
CA ASP A 177 -13.85 -7.46 6.00
C ASP A 177 -13.13 -6.93 7.25
N MET A 178 -13.68 -7.18 8.44
CA MET A 178 -13.01 -6.90 9.72
C MET A 178 -11.68 -7.66 9.83
N TRP A 179 -11.64 -8.92 9.45
CA TRP A 179 -10.41 -9.70 9.43
C TRP A 179 -9.43 -9.23 8.37
N ILE A 180 -9.91 -8.80 7.21
CA ILE A 180 -9.04 -8.19 6.17
C ILE A 180 -8.38 -6.93 6.72
N GLU A 181 -9.14 -6.04 7.36
CA GLU A 181 -8.61 -4.82 7.96
C GLU A 181 -7.59 -5.12 9.06
N ASP A 182 -7.92 -6.04 9.98
CA ASP A 182 -6.99 -6.49 11.02
C ASP A 182 -5.67 -7.04 10.45
N ILE A 183 -5.74 -7.81 9.36
CA ILE A 183 -4.56 -8.34 8.68
C ILE A 183 -3.70 -7.21 8.12
N LEU A 184 -4.30 -6.22 7.45
CA LEU A 184 -3.59 -5.09 6.86
C LEU A 184 -2.90 -4.24 7.92
N VAL A 185 -3.61 -3.96 9.01
CA VAL A 185 -3.08 -3.20 10.16
C VAL A 185 -1.90 -3.92 10.80
N ARG A 186 -2.04 -5.22 11.13
CA ARG A 186 -0.97 -6.01 11.77
C ARG A 186 0.23 -6.27 10.88
N THR A 187 0.10 -6.13 9.58
CA THR A 187 1.22 -6.30 8.63
C THR A 187 1.85 -4.98 8.22
N GLY A 188 1.45 -3.86 8.82
CA GLY A 188 1.96 -2.53 8.46
C GLY A 188 1.56 -2.07 7.05
N LEU A 189 0.60 -2.73 6.43
CA LEU A 189 0.13 -2.37 5.08
C LEU A 189 -0.98 -1.31 5.10
N SER A 190 -1.50 -1.02 6.30
CA SER A 190 -2.58 -0.04 6.51
C SER A 190 -2.08 1.39 6.78
N ASP A 191 -0.79 1.60 7.02
CA ASP A 191 -0.22 2.88 7.52
C ASP A 191 -0.47 4.05 6.57
N ARG A 192 -0.68 3.80 5.29
CA ARG A 192 -1.10 4.84 4.33
C ARG A 192 -2.47 5.47 4.62
N PHE A 193 -3.26 4.88 5.52
CA PHE A 193 -4.56 5.43 5.92
C PHE A 193 -4.43 6.49 7.01
N PHE A 194 -3.41 6.37 7.86
CA PHE A 194 -3.15 7.35 8.92
C PHE A 194 -2.52 8.62 8.34
N ASP A 195 -1.57 8.50 7.42
CA ASP A 195 -0.92 9.64 6.78
C ASP A 195 -1.89 10.51 5.97
N LYS A 196 -2.80 9.88 5.20
CA LYS A 196 -3.84 10.63 4.46
C LYS A 196 -4.84 11.38 5.34
N LYS A 197 -5.01 10.98 6.60
CA LYS A 197 -5.96 11.62 7.53
C LYS A 197 -5.32 12.80 8.28
N ILE A 198 -4.00 12.81 8.40
CA ILE A 198 -3.24 13.88 9.03
C ILE A 198 -3.07 15.07 8.08
N GLU A 199 -2.85 14.81 6.77
CA GLU A 199 -2.74 15.89 5.77
C GLU A 199 -4.05 16.64 5.46
N LYS A 200 -5.21 16.16 5.94
CA LYS A 200 -6.52 16.80 5.72
C LYS A 200 -7.04 17.58 6.94
N LYS A 201 -6.22 17.84 7.94
CA LYS A 201 -6.50 18.73 9.08
C LYS A 201 -5.61 19.95 9.02
#